data_cbab8a93d4241b282cab3e5e93a83a87
#
_entry.id   cbab8a93d4241b282cab3e5e93a83a87
#
_cell.length_a   1.000
_cell.length_b   1.000
_cell.length_c   1.000
_cell.angle_alpha   90.00
_cell.angle_beta   90.00
_cell.angle_gamma   90.00
#
_symmetry.space_group_name_H-M   'P 1'
#
loop_
_entity.id
_entity.type
_entity.pdbx_description
1 polymer ?
#
loop_
_entity_poly.entity_id
_entity_poly.type
_entity_poly.pdbx_seq_one_letter_code
_entity_poly.pdbx_strand_id
1 'polypeptide(L)'
;MSAIEVTGLEREFPGGIRAVDGVDLEVAEGEIYAFLGPNGAGKTTTVRMLTTLLRPTGGSARVAGHDVVSEAGQVRRAIGVALQEAALDPLMTGRELIELQATLHGIPRAEAGRRGEALLDRVGLSEAAGRRVGGYSGGMRRRLDLASALVHEPRVLFLDEPTTGLDPVSRKGIWEEVSALNREGTTVFLTTQYLEEADQLANRVGIIARGGIVAEGTPASLKAEIGNPHLEIGLVDGSPETAAQVCRAFGRPLPERDGKVLLELEGGAGDVAQVVRALDEAGILVESLELVEPTLDDVFVAKTGEHIEEEASG
;
A
#
# COMPACT_ATOMS: atom_id res chain seq x y z
N MET A 1 -13.20 2.60 16.98
CA MET A 1 -12.73 3.98 17.26
C MET A 1 -11.78 4.37 16.15
N SER A 2 -11.62 5.67 15.92
CA SER A 2 -10.73 6.15 14.87
C SER A 2 -9.29 6.26 15.40
N ALA A 3 -8.32 5.71 14.66
CA ALA A 3 -6.90 5.83 14.98
C ALA A 3 -6.28 7.10 14.37
N ILE A 4 -6.80 7.50 13.19
CA ILE A 4 -6.39 8.73 12.51
C ILE A 4 -7.65 9.44 12.02
N GLU A 5 -7.76 10.73 12.29
CA GLU A 5 -8.84 11.61 11.83
C GLU A 5 -8.22 12.85 11.20
N VAL A 6 -8.62 13.16 9.98
CA VAL A 6 -8.10 14.30 9.22
C VAL A 6 -9.26 15.05 8.60
N THR A 7 -9.27 16.37 8.78
CA THR A 7 -10.32 17.23 8.25
C THR A 7 -9.71 18.44 7.56
N GLY A 8 -9.94 18.55 6.24
CA GLY A 8 -9.53 19.67 5.41
C GLY A 8 -8.03 19.94 5.50
N LEU A 9 -7.19 18.92 5.62
CA LEU A 9 -5.75 19.08 5.85
C LEU A 9 -5.07 19.74 4.66
N GLU A 10 -4.31 20.78 4.93
CA GLU A 10 -3.62 21.56 3.89
C GLU A 10 -2.15 21.77 4.21
N ARG A 11 -1.34 21.77 3.16
CA ARG A 11 0.03 22.22 3.23
C ARG A 11 0.43 23.01 1.99
N GLU A 12 0.70 24.29 2.22
CA GLU A 12 1.25 25.19 1.23
C GLU A 12 2.71 25.53 1.60
N PHE A 13 3.62 25.43 0.63
CA PHE A 13 5.01 25.79 0.74
C PHE A 13 5.26 27.21 0.18
N PRO A 14 6.40 27.87 0.54
CA PRO A 14 6.77 29.14 -0.06
C PRO A 14 6.74 29.09 -1.59
N GLY A 15 6.17 30.13 -2.21
CA GLY A 15 5.97 30.17 -3.67
C GLY A 15 4.58 29.69 -4.12
N GLY A 16 3.64 29.41 -3.18
CA GLY A 16 2.26 29.04 -3.50
C GLY A 16 2.08 27.58 -3.94
N ILE A 17 3.07 26.74 -3.64
CA ILE A 17 3.00 25.30 -3.99
C ILE A 17 2.14 24.58 -2.94
N ARG A 18 0.94 24.19 -3.31
CA ARG A 18 0.06 23.35 -2.49
C ARG A 18 0.39 21.88 -2.69
N ALA A 19 1.08 21.30 -1.73
CA ALA A 19 1.42 19.88 -1.75
C ALA A 19 0.30 19.00 -1.20
N VAL A 20 -0.55 19.55 -0.31
CA VAL A 20 -1.76 18.90 0.21
C VAL A 20 -2.86 19.96 0.22
N ASP A 21 -4.01 19.66 -0.36
CA ASP A 21 -5.08 20.60 -0.64
C ASP A 21 -6.45 20.04 -0.19
N GLY A 22 -6.76 20.24 1.09
CA GLY A 22 -8.05 19.90 1.67
C GLY A 22 -8.29 18.38 1.81
N VAL A 23 -7.31 17.61 2.28
CA VAL A 23 -7.45 16.17 2.48
C VAL A 23 -8.34 15.88 3.69
N ASP A 24 -9.37 15.07 3.47
CA ASP A 24 -10.22 14.45 4.50
C ASP A 24 -9.99 12.94 4.47
N LEU A 25 -9.69 12.32 5.62
CA LEU A 25 -9.61 10.87 5.74
C LEU A 25 -9.83 10.42 7.19
N GLU A 26 -10.26 9.19 7.34
CA GLU A 26 -10.42 8.54 8.63
C GLU A 26 -9.85 7.11 8.53
N VAL A 27 -9.06 6.69 9.53
CA VAL A 27 -8.51 5.33 9.62
C VAL A 27 -8.97 4.70 10.91
N ALA A 28 -9.59 3.53 10.83
CA ALA A 28 -10.06 2.80 11.99
C ALA A 28 -8.90 2.14 12.78
N GLU A 29 -9.10 1.88 14.07
CA GLU A 29 -8.15 1.09 14.85
C GLU A 29 -8.02 -0.34 14.28
N GLY A 30 -6.79 -0.83 14.11
CA GLY A 30 -6.50 -2.14 13.54
C GLY A 30 -6.69 -2.23 12.01
N GLU A 31 -6.81 -1.11 11.33
CA GLU A 31 -6.90 -1.04 9.86
C GLU A 31 -5.50 -0.89 9.24
N ILE A 32 -5.28 -1.52 8.09
CA ILE A 32 -4.21 -1.16 7.16
C ILE A 32 -4.80 -0.22 6.12
N TYR A 33 -4.38 1.04 6.16
CA TYR A 33 -4.77 2.06 5.20
C TYR A 33 -3.60 2.37 4.26
N ALA A 34 -3.78 2.16 2.96
CA ALA A 34 -2.79 2.50 1.95
C ALA A 34 -3.11 3.85 1.30
N PHE A 35 -2.16 4.77 1.32
CA PHE A 35 -2.25 6.06 0.67
C PHE A 35 -1.47 6.00 -0.65
N LEU A 36 -2.18 5.67 -1.72
CA LEU A 36 -1.66 5.33 -3.04
C LEU A 36 -1.62 6.56 -3.95
N GLY A 37 -0.53 6.76 -4.67
CA GLY A 37 -0.43 7.81 -5.67
C GLY A 37 0.97 7.98 -6.24
N PRO A 38 1.13 8.77 -7.32
CA PRO A 38 2.42 8.99 -7.95
C PRO A 38 3.35 9.85 -7.09
N ASN A 39 4.62 9.95 -7.51
CA ASN A 39 5.58 10.86 -6.90
C ASN A 39 5.10 12.31 -7.01
N GLY A 40 5.25 13.08 -5.94
CA GLY A 40 4.78 14.47 -5.89
C GLY A 40 3.28 14.65 -5.61
N ALA A 41 2.48 13.58 -5.48
CA ALA A 41 1.04 13.69 -5.20
C ALA A 41 0.71 14.23 -3.79
N GLY A 42 1.67 14.30 -2.87
CA GLY A 42 1.47 14.80 -1.50
C GLY A 42 1.58 13.72 -0.41
N LYS A 43 1.86 12.46 -0.73
CA LYS A 43 1.94 11.31 0.20
C LYS A 43 2.87 11.59 1.40
N THR A 44 4.16 11.75 1.13
CA THR A 44 5.18 12.02 2.16
C THR A 44 4.89 13.30 2.94
N THR A 45 4.35 14.33 2.30
CA THR A 45 3.95 15.56 2.97
C THR A 45 2.84 15.31 3.98
N THR A 46 1.84 14.54 3.62
CA THR A 46 0.74 14.12 4.51
C THR A 46 1.28 13.31 5.69
N VAL A 47 2.12 12.29 5.45
CA VAL A 47 2.76 11.50 6.52
C VAL A 47 3.55 12.40 7.47
N ARG A 48 4.35 13.33 6.95
CA ARG A 48 5.12 14.27 7.80
C ARG A 48 4.24 15.16 8.68
N MET A 49 3.05 15.54 8.22
CA MET A 49 2.10 16.29 9.04
C MET A 49 1.47 15.40 10.12
N LEU A 50 1.03 14.19 9.77
CA LEU A 50 0.43 13.24 10.73
C LEU A 50 1.44 12.78 11.78
N THR A 51 2.70 12.65 11.42
CA THR A 51 3.80 12.26 12.34
C THR A 51 4.43 13.46 13.07
N THR A 52 3.84 14.64 12.97
CA THR A 52 4.30 15.89 13.64
C THR A 52 5.66 16.43 13.18
N LEU A 53 6.20 15.94 12.06
CA LEU A 53 7.47 16.43 11.48
C LEU A 53 7.28 17.70 10.67
N LEU A 54 6.05 17.99 10.25
CA LEU A 54 5.69 19.17 9.49
C LEU A 54 4.37 19.74 10.04
N ARG A 55 4.28 21.06 10.21
CA ARG A 55 3.02 21.70 10.61
C ARG A 55 2.09 21.85 9.41
N PRO A 56 0.79 21.53 9.51
CA PRO A 56 -0.21 21.90 8.51
C PRO A 56 -0.31 23.43 8.40
N THR A 57 -0.72 23.90 7.22
CA THR A 57 -1.05 25.31 6.99
C THR A 57 -2.54 25.58 7.11
N GLY A 58 -3.38 24.54 6.98
CA GLY A 58 -4.83 24.56 7.15
C GLY A 58 -5.36 23.20 7.59
N GLY A 59 -6.63 23.18 8.00
CA GLY A 59 -7.28 21.99 8.49
C GLY A 59 -6.81 21.50 9.84
N SER A 60 -7.17 20.26 10.18
CA SER A 60 -6.80 19.62 11.46
C SER A 60 -6.58 18.13 11.28
N ALA A 61 -5.74 17.54 12.15
CA ALA A 61 -5.56 16.09 12.20
C ALA A 61 -5.37 15.62 13.65
N ARG A 62 -5.89 14.42 13.93
CA ARG A 62 -5.68 13.70 15.20
C ARG A 62 -5.13 12.32 14.91
N VAL A 63 -4.16 11.90 15.71
CA VAL A 63 -3.54 10.57 15.61
C VAL A 63 -3.53 9.94 17.00
N ALA A 64 -4.02 8.72 17.11
CA ALA A 64 -4.21 8.01 18.37
C ALA A 64 -4.99 8.83 19.42
N GLY A 65 -5.95 9.66 18.96
CA GLY A 65 -6.78 10.53 19.80
C GLY A 65 -6.13 11.88 20.15
N HIS A 66 -4.90 12.19 19.68
CA HIS A 66 -4.17 13.42 19.99
C HIS A 66 -4.04 14.34 18.78
N ASP A 67 -4.19 15.65 18.99
CA ASP A 67 -4.02 16.64 17.95
C ASP A 67 -2.54 16.79 17.55
N VAL A 68 -2.25 16.73 16.24
CA VAL A 68 -0.88 16.70 15.70
C VAL A 68 -0.10 18.00 15.92
N VAL A 69 -0.75 19.12 16.24
CA VAL A 69 -0.12 20.43 16.46
C VAL A 69 0.03 20.71 17.95
N SER A 70 -1.06 20.68 18.71
CA SER A 70 -1.09 21.06 20.12
C SER A 70 -0.62 19.94 21.06
N GLU A 71 -0.76 18.69 20.65
CA GLU A 71 -0.42 17.51 21.44
C GLU A 71 0.68 16.65 20.80
N ALA A 72 1.55 17.25 19.98
CA ALA A 72 2.59 16.56 19.21
C ALA A 72 3.48 15.60 20.03
N GLY A 73 3.71 15.90 21.32
CA GLY A 73 4.45 15.01 22.21
C GLY A 73 3.73 13.73 22.54
N GLN A 74 2.39 13.75 22.65
CA GLN A 74 1.54 12.55 22.85
C GLN A 74 1.49 11.73 21.58
N VAL A 75 1.29 12.38 20.43
CA VAL A 75 1.32 11.72 19.12
C VAL A 75 2.62 10.91 18.95
N ARG A 76 3.80 11.55 19.14
CA ARG A 76 5.11 10.88 18.99
C ARG A 76 5.32 9.68 19.92
N ARG A 77 4.68 9.67 21.09
CA ARG A 77 4.73 8.49 21.99
C ARG A 77 3.83 7.35 21.57
N ALA A 78 2.79 7.64 20.78
CA ALA A 78 1.79 6.67 20.37
C ALA A 78 2.06 6.06 18.98
N ILE A 79 2.98 6.67 18.20
CA ILE A 79 3.25 6.26 16.82
C ILE A 79 4.64 5.67 16.64
N GLY A 80 4.76 4.67 15.76
CA GLY A 80 6.02 4.24 15.15
C GLY A 80 6.13 4.84 13.73
N VAL A 81 7.33 5.18 13.30
CA VAL A 81 7.53 5.81 11.99
C VAL A 81 8.75 5.21 11.31
N ALA A 82 8.57 4.67 10.10
CA ALA A 82 9.65 4.28 9.20
C ALA A 82 9.50 5.09 7.90
N LEU A 83 10.35 6.10 7.72
CA LEU A 83 10.31 7.01 6.57
C LEU A 83 11.06 6.43 5.37
N GLN A 84 10.89 7.06 4.20
CA GLN A 84 11.54 6.66 2.94
C GLN A 84 13.06 6.61 3.08
N GLU A 85 13.67 7.61 3.72
CA GLU A 85 15.08 7.57 4.08
C GLU A 85 15.23 7.10 5.54
N ALA A 86 15.67 5.85 5.71
CA ALA A 86 15.96 5.31 7.03
C ALA A 86 17.12 6.08 7.68
N ALA A 87 16.83 6.86 8.71
CA ALA A 87 17.82 7.63 9.46
C ALA A 87 18.64 6.72 10.40
N LEU A 88 19.24 5.66 9.84
CA LEU A 88 20.04 4.70 10.58
C LEU A 88 21.51 5.13 10.58
N ASP A 89 22.13 5.25 11.76
CA ASP A 89 23.57 5.55 11.87
C ASP A 89 24.40 4.35 11.35
N PRO A 90 25.16 4.51 10.26
CA PRO A 90 25.95 3.44 9.67
C PRO A 90 27.10 2.94 10.56
N LEU A 91 27.48 3.71 11.57
CA LEU A 91 28.56 3.36 12.50
C LEU A 91 28.09 2.49 13.66
N MET A 92 26.79 2.53 13.99
CA MET A 92 26.19 1.71 15.02
C MET A 92 25.93 0.28 14.53
N THR A 93 25.88 -0.66 15.45
CA THR A 93 25.35 -2.00 15.19
C THR A 93 23.82 -1.99 15.26
N GLY A 94 23.16 -3.02 14.67
CA GLY A 94 21.70 -3.13 14.75
C GLY A 94 21.20 -3.17 16.20
N ARG A 95 21.91 -3.87 17.09
CA ARG A 95 21.62 -3.95 18.53
C ARG A 95 21.70 -2.58 19.21
N GLU A 96 22.82 -1.86 19.03
CA GLU A 96 23.01 -0.53 19.61
C GLU A 96 21.94 0.46 19.17
N LEU A 97 21.52 0.38 17.91
CA LEU A 97 20.48 1.25 17.37
C LEU A 97 19.11 0.99 18.02
N ILE A 98 18.70 -0.27 18.16
CA ILE A 98 17.44 -0.63 18.84
C ILE A 98 17.50 -0.23 20.33
N GLU A 99 18.64 -0.46 21.02
CA GLU A 99 18.82 -0.04 22.42
C GLU A 99 18.75 1.49 22.57
N LEU A 100 19.30 2.26 21.61
CA LEU A 100 19.20 3.71 21.58
C LEU A 100 17.75 4.16 21.45
N GLN A 101 17.01 3.59 20.49
CA GLN A 101 15.59 3.92 20.30
C GLN A 101 14.76 3.60 21.55
N ALA A 102 14.99 2.45 22.17
CA ALA A 102 14.34 2.09 23.42
C ALA A 102 14.64 3.11 24.54
N THR A 103 15.88 3.56 24.63
CA THR A 103 16.32 4.57 25.62
C THR A 103 15.62 5.93 25.37
N LEU A 104 15.51 6.36 24.12
CA LEU A 104 14.81 7.60 23.73
C LEU A 104 13.32 7.58 24.10
N HIS A 105 12.71 6.38 24.08
CA HIS A 105 11.33 6.17 24.54
C HIS A 105 11.22 5.93 26.06
N GLY A 106 12.31 6.02 26.82
CA GLY A 106 12.34 5.85 28.27
C GLY A 106 12.18 4.41 28.75
N ILE A 107 12.42 3.43 27.88
CA ILE A 107 12.36 2.01 28.23
C ILE A 107 13.59 1.64 29.09
N PRO A 108 13.43 0.99 30.25
CA PRO A 108 14.54 0.59 31.09
C PRO A 108 15.53 -0.33 30.35
N ARG A 109 16.83 -0.17 30.58
CA ARG A 109 17.90 -0.87 29.84
C ARG A 109 17.74 -2.40 29.78
N ALA A 110 17.32 -3.02 30.88
CA ALA A 110 17.10 -4.47 30.92
C ALA A 110 15.94 -4.91 30.01
N GLU A 111 14.88 -4.10 29.93
CA GLU A 111 13.74 -4.29 29.04
C GLU A 111 14.11 -4.00 27.60
N ALA A 112 14.87 -2.93 27.35
CA ALA A 112 15.35 -2.54 26.03
C ALA A 112 16.17 -3.67 25.36
N GLY A 113 17.07 -4.32 26.10
CA GLY A 113 17.84 -5.45 25.59
C GLY A 113 16.94 -6.63 25.20
N ARG A 114 15.99 -7.00 26.06
CA ARG A 114 15.07 -8.11 25.82
C ARG A 114 14.15 -7.87 24.63
N ARG A 115 13.54 -6.66 24.54
CA ARG A 115 12.71 -6.27 23.41
C ARG A 115 13.51 -6.17 22.12
N GLY A 116 14.73 -5.62 22.20
CA GLY A 116 15.62 -5.49 21.06
C GLY A 116 15.99 -6.84 20.45
N GLU A 117 16.32 -7.83 21.27
CA GLU A 117 16.59 -9.18 20.80
C GLU A 117 15.38 -9.82 20.13
N ALA A 118 14.20 -9.71 20.74
CA ALA A 118 12.96 -10.21 20.16
C ALA A 118 12.59 -9.54 18.82
N LEU A 119 12.78 -8.22 18.72
CA LEU A 119 12.51 -7.49 17.47
C LEU A 119 13.52 -7.84 16.36
N LEU A 120 14.81 -7.97 16.70
CA LEU A 120 15.82 -8.38 15.73
C LEU A 120 15.59 -9.81 15.23
N ASP A 121 15.12 -10.69 16.11
CA ASP A 121 14.72 -12.05 15.74
C ASP A 121 13.51 -12.04 14.80
N ARG A 122 12.48 -11.30 15.17
CA ARG A 122 11.26 -11.13 14.40
C ARG A 122 11.52 -10.68 12.95
N VAL A 123 12.42 -9.72 12.75
CA VAL A 123 12.78 -9.24 11.41
C VAL A 123 13.93 -10.02 10.76
N GLY A 124 14.36 -11.15 11.33
CA GLY A 124 15.40 -12.03 10.79
C GLY A 124 16.79 -11.38 10.75
N LEU A 125 17.13 -10.58 11.76
CA LEU A 125 18.42 -9.87 11.86
C LEU A 125 19.26 -10.32 13.07
N SER A 126 18.90 -11.40 13.78
CA SER A 126 19.61 -11.89 14.97
C SER A 126 21.10 -12.13 14.72
N GLU A 127 21.45 -12.82 13.62
CA GLU A 127 22.86 -13.11 13.26
C GLU A 127 23.64 -11.85 12.87
N ALA A 128 22.94 -10.84 12.35
CA ALA A 128 23.55 -9.57 11.91
C ALA A 128 23.56 -8.51 13.01
N ALA A 129 22.92 -8.74 14.15
CA ALA A 129 22.68 -7.75 15.21
C ALA A 129 23.95 -7.06 15.71
N GLY A 130 25.09 -7.77 15.76
CA GLY A 130 26.40 -7.24 16.15
C GLY A 130 27.21 -6.61 15.02
N ARG A 131 26.74 -6.64 13.78
CA ARG A 131 27.42 -6.01 12.63
C ARG A 131 27.02 -4.55 12.51
N ARG A 132 27.93 -3.70 11.99
CA ARG A 132 27.61 -2.30 11.71
C ARG A 132 26.56 -2.18 10.60
N VAL A 133 25.62 -1.28 10.79
CA VAL A 133 24.50 -1.00 9.86
C VAL A 133 25.00 -0.55 8.49
N GLY A 134 26.15 0.12 8.39
CA GLY A 134 26.79 0.47 7.13
C GLY A 134 27.08 -0.72 6.22
N GLY A 135 27.23 -1.93 6.77
CA GLY A 135 27.42 -3.18 6.03
C GLY A 135 26.12 -3.97 5.75
N TYR A 136 24.96 -3.42 6.06
CA TYR A 136 23.65 -4.05 5.78
C TYR A 136 23.23 -3.85 4.32
N SER A 137 22.54 -4.85 3.75
CA SER A 137 21.83 -4.66 2.47
C SER A 137 20.65 -3.67 2.63
N GLY A 138 20.08 -3.19 1.52
CA GLY A 138 18.89 -2.35 1.53
C GLY A 138 17.74 -2.98 2.32
N GLY A 139 17.42 -4.24 2.04
CA GLY A 139 16.40 -4.99 2.76
C GLY A 139 16.70 -5.19 4.25
N MET A 140 17.97 -5.41 4.63
CA MET A 140 18.35 -5.48 6.04
C MET A 140 18.18 -4.13 6.75
N ARG A 141 18.55 -3.03 6.10
CA ARG A 141 18.33 -1.68 6.65
C ARG A 141 16.85 -1.39 6.82
N ARG A 142 16.01 -1.73 5.84
CA ARG A 142 14.56 -1.51 5.92
C ARG A 142 13.91 -2.33 7.04
N ARG A 143 14.31 -3.58 7.21
CA ARG A 143 13.85 -4.43 8.32
C ARG A 143 14.29 -3.90 9.69
N LEU A 144 15.51 -3.39 9.80
CA LEU A 144 15.98 -2.75 11.03
C LEU A 144 15.23 -1.46 11.35
N ASP A 145 14.92 -0.64 10.35
CA ASP A 145 14.12 0.58 10.48
C ASP A 145 12.71 0.28 10.99
N LEU A 146 12.07 -0.74 10.40
CA LEU A 146 10.78 -1.24 10.88
C LEU A 146 10.86 -1.72 12.34
N ALA A 147 11.86 -2.52 12.71
CA ALA A 147 12.07 -2.98 14.08
C ALA A 147 12.27 -1.81 15.06
N SER A 148 13.01 -0.77 14.63
CA SER A 148 13.23 0.45 15.42
C SER A 148 11.93 1.21 15.69
N ALA A 149 11.04 1.28 14.70
CA ALA A 149 9.74 1.93 14.84
C ALA A 149 8.78 1.19 15.81
N LEU A 150 9.05 -0.09 16.09
CA LEU A 150 8.20 -0.95 16.91
C LEU A 150 8.64 -1.07 18.37
N VAL A 151 9.82 -0.55 18.74
CA VAL A 151 10.46 -0.83 20.04
C VAL A 151 9.61 -0.41 21.26
N HIS A 152 8.76 0.60 21.11
CA HIS A 152 7.88 1.13 22.15
C HIS A 152 6.41 0.69 22.00
N GLU A 153 6.14 -0.32 21.15
CA GLU A 153 4.79 -0.89 20.92
C GLU A 153 3.76 0.17 20.52
N PRO A 154 3.96 0.84 19.36
CA PRO A 154 3.09 1.93 18.93
C PRO A 154 1.67 1.45 18.63
N ARG A 155 0.68 2.32 18.85
CA ARG A 155 -0.72 2.08 18.44
C ARG A 155 -0.93 2.25 16.94
N VAL A 156 -0.16 3.15 16.32
CA VAL A 156 -0.21 3.44 14.88
C VAL A 156 1.19 3.42 14.31
N LEU A 157 1.38 2.66 13.25
CA LEU A 157 2.64 2.55 12.51
C LEU A 157 2.49 3.29 11.17
N PHE A 158 3.37 4.28 10.94
CA PHE A 158 3.48 4.98 9.67
C PHE A 158 4.64 4.43 8.86
N LEU A 159 4.38 4.04 7.62
CA LEU A 159 5.36 3.51 6.67
C LEU A 159 5.34 4.37 5.40
N ASP A 160 6.42 5.11 5.15
CA ASP A 160 6.52 5.93 3.95
C ASP A 160 7.32 5.17 2.88
N GLU A 161 6.61 4.66 1.86
CA GLU A 161 7.13 3.84 0.76
C GLU A 161 8.01 2.66 1.25
N PRO A 162 7.45 1.73 2.04
CA PRO A 162 8.24 0.74 2.79
C PRO A 162 9.04 -0.23 1.92
N THR A 163 8.69 -0.41 0.66
CA THR A 163 9.31 -1.41 -0.21
C THR A 163 10.04 -0.83 -1.41
N THR A 164 10.12 0.51 -1.52
CA THR A 164 10.83 1.18 -2.61
C THR A 164 12.30 0.78 -2.65
N GLY A 165 12.79 0.38 -3.83
CA GLY A 165 14.17 -0.05 -4.05
C GLY A 165 14.53 -1.43 -3.48
N LEU A 166 13.56 -2.21 -3.06
CA LEU A 166 13.77 -3.59 -2.61
C LEU A 166 13.54 -4.60 -3.74
N ASP A 167 14.30 -5.68 -3.69
CA ASP A 167 14.03 -6.85 -4.53
C ASP A 167 12.70 -7.54 -4.14
N PRO A 168 12.10 -8.35 -5.06
CA PRO A 168 10.79 -8.97 -4.81
C PRO A 168 10.71 -9.83 -3.54
N VAL A 169 11.80 -10.53 -3.18
CA VAL A 169 11.83 -11.37 -1.98
C VAL A 169 11.83 -10.52 -0.71
N SER A 170 12.67 -9.47 -0.69
CA SER A 170 12.71 -8.51 0.42
C SER A 170 11.39 -7.77 0.59
N ARG A 171 10.72 -7.38 -0.52
CA ARG A 171 9.40 -6.74 -0.53
C ARG A 171 8.36 -7.63 0.14
N LYS A 172 8.27 -8.89 -0.29
CA LYS A 172 7.33 -9.86 0.29
C LYS A 172 7.55 -10.05 1.79
N GLY A 173 8.80 -10.11 2.25
CA GLY A 173 9.10 -10.21 3.67
C GLY A 173 8.61 -9.00 4.49
N ILE A 174 8.66 -7.78 3.94
CA ILE A 174 8.08 -6.59 4.58
C ILE A 174 6.55 -6.70 4.63
N TRP A 175 5.90 -7.14 3.55
CA TRP A 175 4.45 -7.32 3.51
C TRP A 175 3.95 -8.34 4.55
N GLU A 176 4.64 -9.47 4.68
CA GLU A 176 4.32 -10.50 5.66
C GLU A 176 4.42 -9.95 7.09
N GLU A 177 5.45 -9.15 7.36
CA GLU A 177 5.65 -8.52 8.68
C GLU A 177 4.58 -7.47 8.98
N VAL A 178 4.26 -6.57 8.03
CA VAL A 178 3.20 -5.57 8.17
C VAL A 178 1.84 -6.24 8.45
N SER A 179 1.54 -7.32 7.70
CA SER A 179 0.32 -8.10 7.91
C SER A 179 0.29 -8.80 9.27
N ALA A 180 1.43 -9.27 9.77
CA ALA A 180 1.52 -9.88 11.10
C ALA A 180 1.28 -8.85 12.20
N LEU A 181 1.89 -7.66 12.12
CA LEU A 181 1.68 -6.55 13.05
C LEU A 181 0.22 -6.11 13.11
N ASN A 182 -0.44 -6.03 11.96
CA ASN A 182 -1.85 -5.66 11.91
C ASN A 182 -2.74 -6.71 12.57
N ARG A 183 -2.49 -7.99 12.34
CA ARG A 183 -3.21 -9.09 13.04
C ARG A 183 -3.02 -9.06 14.56
N GLU A 184 -1.92 -8.49 15.05
CA GLU A 184 -1.66 -8.25 16.47
C GLU A 184 -2.36 -6.99 17.00
N GLY A 185 -3.06 -6.25 16.15
CA GLY A 185 -3.88 -5.08 16.50
C GLY A 185 -3.23 -3.73 16.22
N THR A 186 -2.05 -3.67 15.62
CA THR A 186 -1.41 -2.42 15.22
C THR A 186 -2.15 -1.81 14.03
N THR A 187 -2.54 -0.55 14.12
CA THR A 187 -3.04 0.21 12.97
C THR A 187 -1.86 0.60 12.08
N VAL A 188 -2.00 0.43 10.78
CA VAL A 188 -0.94 0.77 9.83
C VAL A 188 -1.43 1.80 8.82
N PHE A 189 -0.68 2.89 8.68
CA PHE A 189 -0.83 3.85 7.60
C PHE A 189 0.41 3.78 6.71
N LEU A 190 0.25 3.31 5.49
CA LEU A 190 1.37 3.22 4.55
C LEU A 190 1.14 4.10 3.32
N THR A 191 2.20 4.72 2.83
CA THR A 191 2.19 5.34 1.52
C THR A 191 2.86 4.43 0.51
N THR A 192 2.38 4.43 -0.71
CA THR A 192 3.00 3.66 -1.79
C THR A 192 2.69 4.26 -3.16
N GLN A 193 3.54 3.99 -4.12
CA GLN A 193 3.26 4.15 -5.55
C GLN A 193 3.03 2.79 -6.23
N TYR A 194 3.26 1.68 -5.52
CA TYR A 194 3.07 0.33 -6.05
C TYR A 194 1.64 -0.14 -5.82
N LEU A 195 0.93 -0.35 -6.92
CA LEU A 195 -0.46 -0.81 -6.93
C LEU A 195 -0.62 -2.18 -6.27
N GLU A 196 0.33 -3.08 -6.54
CA GLU A 196 0.35 -4.42 -5.96
C GLU A 196 0.44 -4.38 -4.43
N GLU A 197 1.26 -3.47 -3.86
CA GLU A 197 1.38 -3.31 -2.41
C GLU A 197 0.06 -2.88 -1.77
N ALA A 198 -0.62 -1.90 -2.38
CA ALA A 198 -1.93 -1.44 -1.91
C ALA A 198 -2.98 -2.56 -2.02
N ASP A 199 -2.99 -3.30 -3.13
CA ASP A 199 -3.96 -4.38 -3.39
C ASP A 199 -3.77 -5.58 -2.44
N GLN A 200 -2.53 -5.93 -2.10
CA GLN A 200 -2.20 -7.07 -1.25
C GLN A 200 -2.36 -6.80 0.25
N LEU A 201 -2.08 -5.58 0.69
CA LEU A 201 -2.00 -5.26 2.12
C LEU A 201 -3.22 -4.53 2.66
N ALA A 202 -3.79 -3.61 1.88
CA ALA A 202 -4.70 -2.64 2.43
C ALA A 202 -6.12 -3.18 2.66
N ASN A 203 -6.70 -2.84 3.81
CA ASN A 203 -8.13 -2.95 4.03
C ASN A 203 -8.87 -1.85 3.27
N ARG A 204 -8.31 -0.64 3.24
CA ARG A 204 -8.78 0.50 2.46
C ARG A 204 -7.64 1.24 1.80
N VAL A 205 -7.93 1.80 0.63
CA VAL A 205 -7.00 2.58 -0.17
C VAL A 205 -7.59 3.97 -0.38
N GLY A 206 -6.80 5.00 -0.05
CA GLY A 206 -7.06 6.36 -0.47
C GLY A 206 -6.14 6.71 -1.63
N ILE A 207 -6.70 6.96 -2.81
CA ILE A 207 -5.94 7.35 -3.99
C ILE A 207 -5.77 8.87 -3.98
N ILE A 208 -4.51 9.33 -3.89
CA ILE A 208 -4.19 10.75 -3.91
C ILE A 208 -3.58 11.17 -5.25
N ALA A 209 -4.07 12.28 -5.78
CA ALA A 209 -3.49 12.96 -6.94
C ALA A 209 -3.55 14.48 -6.73
N ARG A 210 -2.48 15.18 -7.13
CA ARG A 210 -2.41 16.64 -7.08
C ARG A 210 -2.80 17.26 -5.73
N GLY A 211 -2.43 16.59 -4.63
CA GLY A 211 -2.66 17.05 -3.26
C GLY A 211 -4.01 16.69 -2.66
N GLY A 212 -4.94 16.08 -3.39
CA GLY A 212 -6.28 15.71 -2.92
C GLY A 212 -6.59 14.22 -3.10
N ILE A 213 -7.47 13.66 -2.28
CA ILE A 213 -7.99 12.30 -2.44
C ILE A 213 -9.01 12.29 -3.60
N VAL A 214 -8.78 11.45 -4.61
CA VAL A 214 -9.62 11.33 -5.81
C VAL A 214 -10.53 10.11 -5.77
N ALA A 215 -10.18 9.09 -4.99
CA ALA A 215 -11.01 7.92 -4.71
C ALA A 215 -10.61 7.30 -3.37
N GLU A 216 -11.57 6.69 -2.68
CA GLU A 216 -11.35 5.98 -1.43
C GLU A 216 -12.30 4.79 -1.30
N GLY A 217 -11.78 3.64 -0.89
CA GLY A 217 -12.57 2.41 -0.72
C GLY A 217 -11.71 1.20 -0.45
N THR A 218 -12.33 0.02 -0.34
CA THR A 218 -11.58 -1.23 -0.35
C THR A 218 -11.00 -1.48 -1.74
N PRO A 219 -9.85 -2.18 -1.90
CA PRO A 219 -9.34 -2.52 -3.23
C PRO A 219 -10.41 -3.14 -4.14
N ALA A 220 -11.20 -4.07 -3.59
CA ALA A 220 -12.28 -4.73 -4.33
C ALA A 220 -13.40 -3.75 -4.75
N SER A 221 -13.83 -2.83 -3.85
CA SER A 221 -14.88 -1.85 -4.20
C SER A 221 -14.42 -0.86 -5.26
N LEU A 222 -13.17 -0.40 -5.17
CA LEU A 222 -12.60 0.52 -6.15
C LEU A 222 -12.49 -0.12 -7.54
N LYS A 223 -12.00 -1.36 -7.61
CA LYS A 223 -11.94 -2.13 -8.86
C LYS A 223 -13.32 -2.37 -9.46
N ALA A 224 -14.32 -2.67 -8.64
CA ALA A 224 -15.71 -2.87 -9.09
C ALA A 224 -16.36 -1.60 -9.68
N GLU A 225 -15.91 -0.38 -9.31
CA GLU A 225 -16.37 0.87 -9.94
C GLU A 225 -15.97 0.96 -11.43
N ILE A 226 -14.87 0.32 -11.83
CA ILE A 226 -14.36 0.35 -13.22
C ILE A 226 -15.09 -0.64 -14.10
N GLY A 227 -15.45 -1.79 -13.56
CA GLY A 227 -16.17 -2.85 -14.27
C GLY A 227 -16.03 -4.19 -13.58
N ASN A 228 -16.69 -5.18 -14.17
CA ASN A 228 -16.55 -6.56 -13.71
C ASN A 228 -15.39 -7.28 -14.42
N PRO A 229 -14.87 -8.35 -13.84
CA PRO A 229 -13.95 -9.24 -14.53
C PRO A 229 -14.53 -9.67 -15.89
N HIS A 230 -13.70 -9.64 -16.92
CA HIS A 230 -14.08 -10.08 -18.24
C HIS A 230 -13.09 -11.09 -18.81
N LEU A 231 -13.60 -11.96 -19.65
CA LEU A 231 -12.83 -12.98 -20.34
C LEU A 231 -12.41 -12.44 -21.70
N GLU A 232 -11.11 -12.43 -21.97
CA GLU A 232 -10.57 -12.19 -23.31
C GLU A 232 -10.31 -13.54 -24.00
N ILE A 233 -10.92 -13.74 -25.16
CA ILE A 233 -10.87 -14.99 -25.91
C ILE A 233 -10.25 -14.72 -27.28
N GLY A 234 -9.03 -15.21 -27.50
CA GLY A 234 -8.40 -15.28 -28.81
C GLY A 234 -8.82 -16.53 -29.56
N LEU A 235 -9.14 -16.40 -30.84
CA LEU A 235 -9.60 -17.49 -31.70
C LEU A 235 -8.51 -17.87 -32.69
N VAL A 236 -8.31 -19.20 -32.90
CA VAL A 236 -7.40 -19.70 -33.95
C VAL A 236 -7.96 -19.39 -35.32
N ASP A 237 -9.25 -19.73 -35.53
CA ASP A 237 -10.03 -19.48 -36.74
C ASP A 237 -11.48 -19.24 -36.32
N GLY A 238 -12.20 -18.40 -37.07
CA GLY A 238 -13.61 -18.17 -36.84
C GLY A 238 -13.99 -16.70 -36.73
N SER A 239 -15.28 -16.44 -36.71
CA SER A 239 -15.83 -15.09 -36.58
C SER A 239 -15.98 -14.76 -35.09
N PRO A 240 -15.38 -13.63 -34.62
CA PRO A 240 -15.62 -13.13 -33.28
C PRO A 240 -17.09 -12.96 -32.93
N GLU A 241 -17.91 -12.58 -33.93
CA GLU A 241 -19.36 -12.40 -33.74
C GLU A 241 -20.04 -13.74 -33.40
N THR A 242 -19.62 -14.85 -34.05
CA THR A 242 -20.18 -16.18 -33.78
C THR A 242 -19.80 -16.66 -32.38
N ALA A 243 -18.55 -16.47 -31.99
CA ALA A 243 -18.07 -16.79 -30.66
C ALA A 243 -18.79 -15.94 -29.58
N ALA A 244 -18.93 -14.63 -29.80
CA ALA A 244 -19.67 -13.74 -28.92
C ALA A 244 -21.13 -14.16 -28.76
N GLN A 245 -21.76 -14.68 -29.83
CA GLN A 245 -23.13 -15.18 -29.78
C GLN A 245 -23.27 -16.44 -28.92
N VAL A 246 -22.32 -17.38 -29.02
CA VAL A 246 -22.27 -18.57 -28.17
C VAL A 246 -22.08 -18.18 -26.70
N CYS A 247 -21.21 -17.21 -26.45
CA CYS A 247 -20.87 -16.76 -25.09
C CYS A 247 -21.97 -15.96 -24.39
N ARG A 248 -22.98 -15.45 -25.09
CA ARG A 248 -24.10 -14.68 -24.49
C ARG A 248 -24.87 -15.40 -23.38
N ALA A 249 -24.82 -16.71 -23.34
CA ALA A 249 -25.46 -17.50 -22.29
C ALA A 249 -24.73 -17.43 -20.93
N PHE A 250 -23.49 -16.93 -20.92
CA PHE A 250 -22.61 -16.92 -19.74
C PHE A 250 -22.28 -15.48 -19.28
N GLY A 251 -22.69 -14.47 -20.03
CA GLY A 251 -22.41 -13.09 -19.68
C GLY A 251 -22.71 -12.10 -20.82
N ARG A 252 -22.28 -10.87 -20.62
CA ARG A 252 -22.48 -9.76 -21.56
C ARG A 252 -21.26 -9.63 -22.49
N PRO A 253 -21.40 -9.82 -23.81
CA PRO A 253 -20.33 -9.50 -24.74
C PRO A 253 -19.98 -7.99 -24.67
N LEU A 254 -18.69 -7.71 -24.60
CA LEU A 254 -18.15 -6.35 -24.70
C LEU A 254 -17.69 -6.08 -26.15
N PRO A 255 -17.44 -4.82 -26.52
CA PRO A 255 -16.85 -4.48 -27.81
C PRO A 255 -15.54 -5.24 -28.06
N GLU A 256 -15.37 -5.78 -29.27
CA GLU A 256 -14.16 -6.46 -29.70
C GLU A 256 -12.93 -5.54 -29.55
N ARG A 257 -11.81 -6.11 -29.11
CA ARG A 257 -10.53 -5.42 -28.99
C ARG A 257 -9.41 -6.33 -29.49
N ASP A 258 -8.57 -5.81 -30.36
CA ASP A 258 -7.38 -6.52 -30.91
C ASP A 258 -7.70 -7.92 -31.50
N GLY A 259 -8.90 -8.09 -32.10
CA GLY A 259 -9.34 -9.36 -32.68
C GLY A 259 -9.79 -10.41 -31.66
N LYS A 260 -9.89 -10.04 -30.38
CA LYS A 260 -10.37 -10.92 -29.30
C LYS A 260 -11.84 -10.67 -28.99
N VAL A 261 -12.55 -11.74 -28.64
CA VAL A 261 -13.90 -11.65 -28.05
C VAL A 261 -13.78 -11.35 -26.57
N LEU A 262 -14.46 -10.28 -26.12
CA LEU A 262 -14.53 -9.92 -24.71
C LEU A 262 -15.90 -10.26 -24.14
N LEU A 263 -15.90 -10.92 -22.99
CA LEU A 263 -17.11 -11.35 -22.31
C LEU A 263 -17.06 -10.99 -20.82
N GLU A 264 -17.93 -10.09 -20.39
CA GLU A 264 -18.13 -9.82 -18.96
C GLU A 264 -18.94 -10.98 -18.35
N LEU A 265 -18.33 -11.73 -17.42
CA LEU A 265 -18.91 -12.92 -16.83
C LEU A 265 -19.91 -12.57 -15.71
N GLU A 266 -21.12 -13.15 -15.73
CA GLU A 266 -22.10 -12.97 -14.65
C GLU A 266 -21.74 -13.77 -13.39
N GLY A 267 -21.21 -14.98 -13.55
CA GLY A 267 -20.79 -15.88 -12.47
C GLY A 267 -19.27 -15.81 -12.14
N GLY A 268 -18.55 -14.84 -12.73
CA GLY A 268 -17.12 -14.66 -12.52
C GLY A 268 -16.28 -15.86 -13.03
N ALA A 269 -15.13 -16.10 -12.41
CA ALA A 269 -14.20 -17.17 -12.83
C ALA A 269 -14.81 -18.59 -12.87
N GLY A 270 -15.92 -18.81 -12.15
CA GLY A 270 -16.63 -20.13 -12.15
C GLY A 270 -17.20 -20.49 -13.52
N ASP A 271 -17.54 -19.51 -14.34
CA ASP A 271 -18.17 -19.75 -15.66
C ASP A 271 -17.15 -20.03 -16.77
N VAL A 272 -15.87 -19.75 -16.55
CA VAL A 272 -14.81 -19.94 -17.57
C VAL A 272 -14.82 -21.34 -18.19
N ALA A 273 -14.95 -22.38 -17.35
CA ALA A 273 -14.98 -23.76 -17.84
C ALA A 273 -16.23 -24.08 -18.68
N GLN A 274 -17.34 -23.38 -18.44
CA GLN A 274 -18.56 -23.55 -19.20
C GLN A 274 -18.47 -22.82 -20.56
N VAL A 275 -17.86 -21.62 -20.57
CA VAL A 275 -17.58 -20.87 -21.80
C VAL A 275 -16.70 -21.68 -22.75
N VAL A 276 -15.60 -22.26 -22.24
CA VAL A 276 -14.68 -23.08 -23.05
C VAL A 276 -15.42 -24.29 -23.66
N ARG A 277 -16.23 -24.99 -22.86
CA ARG A 277 -17.02 -26.13 -23.36
C ARG A 277 -18.03 -25.75 -24.44
N ALA A 278 -18.72 -24.63 -24.26
CA ALA A 278 -19.69 -24.16 -25.23
C ALA A 278 -19.03 -23.76 -26.56
N LEU A 279 -17.84 -23.18 -26.51
CA LEU A 279 -17.06 -22.84 -27.73
C LEU A 279 -16.59 -24.11 -28.44
N ASP A 280 -16.09 -25.11 -27.70
CA ASP A 280 -15.66 -26.41 -28.24
C ASP A 280 -16.84 -27.15 -28.89
N GLU A 281 -18.00 -27.24 -28.23
CA GLU A 281 -19.24 -27.82 -28.77
C GLU A 281 -19.73 -27.09 -30.04
N ALA A 282 -19.47 -25.78 -30.15
CA ALA A 282 -19.77 -25.00 -31.34
C ALA A 282 -18.70 -25.13 -32.44
N GLY A 283 -17.65 -25.92 -32.22
CA GLY A 283 -16.53 -26.10 -33.14
C GLY A 283 -15.61 -24.89 -33.28
N ILE A 284 -15.62 -24.00 -32.30
CA ILE A 284 -14.79 -22.79 -32.29
C ILE A 284 -13.50 -23.09 -31.50
N LEU A 285 -12.35 -23.01 -32.18
CA LEU A 285 -11.05 -23.29 -31.59
C LEU A 285 -10.51 -22.02 -30.89
N VAL A 286 -10.27 -22.16 -29.59
CA VAL A 286 -9.67 -21.11 -28.75
C VAL A 286 -8.16 -21.16 -28.84
N GLU A 287 -7.52 -20.03 -29.21
CA GLU A 287 -6.08 -19.85 -29.23
C GLU A 287 -5.55 -19.41 -27.86
N SER A 288 -6.22 -18.44 -27.25
CA SER A 288 -5.88 -17.91 -25.94
C SER A 288 -7.13 -17.57 -25.14
N LEU A 289 -7.00 -17.67 -23.82
CA LEU A 289 -8.08 -17.36 -22.90
C LEU A 289 -7.48 -16.74 -21.65
N GLU A 290 -7.89 -15.51 -21.35
CA GLU A 290 -7.38 -14.74 -20.24
C GLU A 290 -8.54 -14.12 -19.45
N LEU A 291 -8.56 -14.33 -18.15
CA LEU A 291 -9.48 -13.65 -17.25
C LEU A 291 -8.81 -12.33 -16.83
N VAL A 292 -9.34 -11.23 -17.31
CA VAL A 292 -8.87 -9.90 -17.00
C VAL A 292 -9.72 -9.31 -15.87
N GLU A 293 -9.08 -9.01 -14.76
CA GLU A 293 -9.71 -8.33 -13.64
C GLU A 293 -9.31 -6.85 -13.65
N PRO A 294 -10.24 -5.92 -13.36
CA PRO A 294 -9.88 -4.51 -13.18
C PRO A 294 -8.80 -4.36 -12.11
N THR A 295 -7.87 -3.45 -12.35
CA THR A 295 -6.75 -3.16 -11.48
C THR A 295 -6.93 -1.82 -10.77
N LEU A 296 -6.14 -1.55 -9.73
CA LEU A 296 -6.09 -0.21 -9.12
C LEU A 296 -5.49 0.83 -10.07
N ASP A 297 -4.69 0.43 -11.08
CA ASP A 297 -4.23 1.33 -12.14
C ASP A 297 -5.39 1.81 -13.01
N ASP A 298 -6.30 0.90 -13.40
CA ASP A 298 -7.50 1.28 -14.14
C ASP A 298 -8.35 2.28 -13.34
N VAL A 299 -8.45 2.10 -12.02
CA VAL A 299 -9.13 3.08 -11.14
C VAL A 299 -8.41 4.43 -11.19
N PHE A 300 -7.08 4.42 -11.06
CA PHE A 300 -6.29 5.64 -11.07
C PHE A 300 -6.43 6.38 -12.40
N VAL A 301 -6.29 5.67 -13.53
CA VAL A 301 -6.46 6.23 -14.87
C VAL A 301 -7.88 6.81 -15.07
N ALA A 302 -8.92 6.09 -14.64
CA ALA A 302 -10.30 6.58 -14.76
C ALA A 302 -10.56 7.86 -13.95
N LYS A 303 -9.89 8.03 -12.80
CA LYS A 303 -10.06 9.21 -11.93
C LYS A 303 -9.15 10.38 -12.30
N THR A 304 -7.99 10.15 -12.92
CA THR A 304 -6.95 11.17 -13.16
C THR A 304 -6.66 11.42 -14.64
N GLY A 305 -6.93 10.44 -15.51
CA GLY A 305 -6.53 10.43 -16.92
C GLY A 305 -5.06 10.07 -17.17
N GLU A 306 -4.32 9.68 -16.14
CA GLU A 306 -2.88 9.40 -16.20
C GLU A 306 -2.61 8.01 -15.58
N HIS A 307 -1.56 7.29 -16.02
CA HIS A 307 -1.08 6.08 -15.35
C HIS A 307 -0.17 6.43 -14.17
N ILE A 308 -0.12 5.55 -13.17
CA ILE A 308 0.94 5.63 -12.16
C ILE A 308 2.23 5.12 -12.83
N GLU A 309 3.21 6.00 -13.04
CA GLU A 309 4.52 5.57 -13.53
C GLU A 309 5.19 4.69 -12.46
N GLU A 310 5.26 3.39 -12.72
CA GLU A 310 6.14 2.50 -11.95
C GLU A 310 7.58 2.75 -12.41
N GLU A 311 8.43 3.27 -11.50
CA GLU A 311 9.87 3.31 -11.76
C GLU A 311 10.34 1.88 -12.06
N ALA A 312 10.73 1.64 -13.32
CA ALA A 312 11.31 0.39 -13.73
C ALA A 312 12.51 0.09 -12.83
N SER A 313 12.43 -1.00 -12.09
CA SER A 313 13.51 -1.49 -11.24
C SER A 313 14.74 -1.73 -12.10
N GLY A 314 15.70 -0.80 -12.09
CA GLY A 314 16.97 -0.91 -12.76
C GLY A 314 17.95 -1.80 -11.98
#